data_8a2bd6f215fea3e514684cf1b2dbc24a
#
_entry.id   8a2bd6f215fea3e514684cf1b2dbc24a
#
_cell.length_a   1.000
_cell.length_b   1.000
_cell.length_c   1.000
_cell.angle_alpha   90.00
_cell.angle_beta   90.00
_cell.angle_gamma   90.00
#
_symmetry.space_group_name_H-M   'P 1'
#
loop_
_entity.id
_entity.type
_entity.pdbx_description
1 polymer ?
#
loop_
_entity_poly.entity_id
_entity_poly.type
_entity_poly.pdbx_seq_one_letter_code
_entity_poly.pdbx_strand_id
1 'polypeptide(L)'
;MPNHSYDYDLFVIGGGSGGVRAARIAAGHGAKVALAEEYRMGGTCVIRGCVPKKFMVYASDYGRKLEEAKKYGWDVTVGAFDFPGFMANLHAEVDRLSGLYMSGQVNAGVDVYEERAEFVDAHTLKLQKSGKTITADKILIAVGGSPWRPSPEELPGVEHTITSDGVFQLTELPKHVVIAGGGYIACEFAHVFAGLGVETCLVYRSDTVLRGFDMDVRTEVHEGLKEAGVRVITNTVFEAIEKTDNAETPLHLKLDNGMTLDADVVMMAVGRRPHIDGLGLEAAGVKVGDRHEIVVDAFSKTNVDNIWAVGDVTRRAELTPVAIREGHAFADTEFGGNPRTFDHDKIATAVFTQPEVGTVGLAEHEARKQFGAIDIYKAKFRPMKNMLNGKSERVFIKVIVRQEDQVVVGAHIVSPDAGEMIQMLGIAVKMGATKQQFDDTCAVHPTIAEEIVTLKTKVAT
;
A
#
# COMPACT_ATOMS: atom_id res chain seq x y z
N MET A 1 -12.08 27.88 -31.63
CA MET A 1 -12.17 26.41 -31.74
C MET A 1 -10.75 25.91 -31.55
N PRO A 2 -10.51 24.93 -30.69
CA PRO A 2 -9.17 24.38 -30.62
C PRO A 2 -8.82 23.77 -31.98
N ASN A 3 -7.65 24.09 -32.46
CA ASN A 3 -7.13 23.54 -33.71
C ASN A 3 -6.65 22.12 -33.37
N HIS A 4 -7.52 21.10 -33.53
CA HIS A 4 -7.18 19.72 -33.22
C HIS A 4 -6.16 19.21 -34.24
N SER A 5 -4.87 19.47 -33.97
CA SER A 5 -3.77 18.85 -34.72
C SER A 5 -3.50 17.40 -34.25
N TYR A 6 -4.09 17.00 -33.12
CA TYR A 6 -3.95 15.68 -32.50
C TYR A 6 -5.29 14.94 -32.40
N ASP A 7 -5.25 13.61 -32.27
CA ASP A 7 -6.44 12.78 -32.10
C ASP A 7 -7.15 13.06 -30.78
N TYR A 8 -6.37 13.38 -29.70
CA TYR A 8 -6.84 13.65 -28.34
C TYR A 8 -6.14 14.86 -27.72
N ASP A 9 -6.84 15.57 -26.84
CA ASP A 9 -6.26 16.60 -25.98
C ASP A 9 -5.41 15.98 -24.87
N LEU A 10 -5.83 14.79 -24.36
CA LEU A 10 -5.11 14.02 -23.35
C LEU A 10 -5.13 12.54 -23.69
N PHE A 11 -3.98 11.89 -23.64
CA PHE A 11 -3.89 10.44 -23.60
C PHE A 11 -3.31 9.99 -22.25
N VAL A 12 -4.00 9.09 -21.55
CA VAL A 12 -3.58 8.53 -20.24
C VAL A 12 -3.08 7.10 -20.43
N ILE A 13 -1.86 6.81 -19.98
CA ILE A 13 -1.27 5.48 -20.00
C ILE A 13 -1.42 4.87 -18.59
N GLY A 14 -2.31 3.90 -18.45
CA GLY A 14 -2.61 3.19 -17.21
C GLY A 14 -3.97 3.56 -16.61
N GLY A 15 -4.81 2.54 -16.42
CA GLY A 15 -6.17 2.61 -15.86
C GLY A 15 -6.22 2.37 -14.34
N GLY A 16 -5.13 2.65 -13.63
CA GLY A 16 -5.06 2.60 -12.17
C GLY A 16 -5.62 3.87 -11.51
N SER A 17 -5.42 3.99 -10.20
CA SER A 17 -6.03 5.03 -9.35
C SER A 17 -5.78 6.46 -9.83
N GLY A 18 -4.55 6.77 -10.23
CA GLY A 18 -4.17 8.09 -10.74
C GLY A 18 -4.74 8.36 -12.12
N GLY A 19 -4.57 7.42 -13.06
CA GLY A 19 -5.03 7.57 -14.45
C GLY A 19 -6.54 7.68 -14.56
N VAL A 20 -7.29 6.80 -13.90
CA VAL A 20 -8.77 6.85 -13.86
C VAL A 20 -9.28 8.19 -13.33
N ARG A 21 -8.65 8.72 -12.28
CA ARG A 21 -9.04 10.02 -11.72
C ARG A 21 -8.73 11.15 -12.69
N ALA A 22 -7.52 11.19 -13.23
CA ALA A 22 -7.08 12.23 -14.16
C ALA A 22 -7.95 12.26 -15.42
N ALA A 23 -8.18 11.11 -16.05
CA ALA A 23 -8.97 11.01 -17.26
C ALA A 23 -10.39 11.55 -17.07
N ARG A 24 -11.09 11.11 -16.01
CA ARG A 24 -12.46 11.58 -15.71
C ARG A 24 -12.55 13.07 -15.42
N ILE A 25 -11.59 13.62 -14.66
CA ILE A 25 -11.60 15.05 -14.32
C ILE A 25 -11.29 15.87 -15.55
N ALA A 26 -10.30 15.50 -16.37
CA ALA A 26 -9.98 16.18 -17.62
C ALA A 26 -11.16 16.17 -18.61
N ALA A 27 -11.82 15.02 -18.77
CA ALA A 27 -13.06 14.92 -19.59
C ALA A 27 -14.17 15.81 -19.03
N GLY A 28 -14.32 15.87 -17.70
CA GLY A 28 -15.27 16.78 -17.02
C GLY A 28 -14.98 18.27 -17.25
N HIS A 29 -13.73 18.64 -17.55
CA HIS A 29 -13.33 19.98 -17.99
C HIS A 29 -13.49 20.21 -19.50
N GLY A 30 -13.99 19.20 -20.25
CA GLY A 30 -14.27 19.30 -21.67
C GLY A 30 -13.15 18.85 -22.60
N ALA A 31 -12.07 18.25 -22.06
CA ALA A 31 -11.01 17.66 -22.87
C ALA A 31 -11.48 16.38 -23.57
N LYS A 32 -11.01 16.15 -24.80
CA LYS A 32 -11.15 14.89 -25.51
C LYS A 32 -10.06 13.93 -25.00
N VAL A 33 -10.48 12.89 -24.24
CA VAL A 33 -9.57 12.03 -23.48
C VAL A 33 -9.60 10.60 -23.98
N ALA A 34 -8.42 9.99 -24.14
CA ALA A 34 -8.24 8.56 -24.28
C ALA A 34 -7.47 7.98 -23.09
N LEU A 35 -7.72 6.72 -22.75
CA LEU A 35 -7.00 5.97 -21.72
C LEU A 35 -6.69 4.57 -22.23
N ALA A 36 -5.44 4.12 -22.06
CA ALA A 36 -5.03 2.75 -22.32
C ALA A 36 -4.73 2.00 -21.01
N GLU A 37 -5.27 0.78 -20.87
CA GLU A 37 -4.99 -0.14 -19.76
C GLU A 37 -4.66 -1.52 -20.32
N GLU A 38 -3.49 -2.06 -19.95
CA GLU A 38 -3.02 -3.33 -20.53
C GLU A 38 -3.62 -4.58 -19.89
N TYR A 39 -4.10 -4.47 -18.64
CA TYR A 39 -4.59 -5.62 -17.89
C TYR A 39 -6.07 -5.49 -17.52
N ARG A 40 -6.39 -4.70 -16.49
CA ARG A 40 -7.77 -4.52 -16.01
C ARG A 40 -7.94 -3.15 -15.36
N MET A 41 -9.10 -2.51 -15.65
CA MET A 41 -9.44 -1.21 -15.06
C MET A 41 -9.52 -1.27 -13.53
N GLY A 42 -8.92 -0.26 -12.88
CA GLY A 42 -8.79 -0.17 -11.43
C GLY A 42 -7.35 -0.33 -10.93
N GLY A 43 -6.47 -0.92 -11.77
CA GLY A 43 -5.03 -1.07 -11.48
C GLY A 43 -4.74 -1.92 -10.26
N THR A 44 -3.51 -1.83 -9.73
CA THR A 44 -3.04 -2.65 -8.61
C THR A 44 -3.98 -2.61 -7.41
N CYS A 45 -4.45 -1.44 -7.00
CA CYS A 45 -5.27 -1.28 -5.79
C CYS A 45 -6.55 -2.12 -5.82
N VAL A 46 -7.28 -2.09 -6.95
CA VAL A 46 -8.57 -2.78 -7.10
C VAL A 46 -8.37 -4.27 -7.41
N ILE A 47 -7.40 -4.60 -8.27
CA ILE A 47 -7.30 -5.93 -8.87
C ILE A 47 -6.43 -6.90 -8.05
N ARG A 48 -5.31 -6.42 -7.51
CA ARG A 48 -4.26 -7.25 -6.88
C ARG A 48 -3.51 -6.51 -5.77
N GLY A 49 -4.21 -5.66 -5.02
CA GLY A 49 -3.61 -4.84 -3.96
C GLY A 49 -4.56 -4.58 -2.82
N CYS A 50 -4.86 -3.30 -2.56
CA CYS A 50 -5.56 -2.84 -1.36
C CYS A 50 -6.91 -3.55 -1.14
N VAL A 51 -7.74 -3.63 -2.17
CA VAL A 51 -9.11 -4.18 -2.05
C VAL A 51 -9.08 -5.68 -1.75
N PRO A 52 -8.52 -6.55 -2.60
CA PRO A 52 -8.53 -7.98 -2.33
C PRO A 52 -7.71 -8.32 -1.08
N LYS A 53 -6.60 -7.64 -0.81
CA LYS A 53 -5.82 -7.82 0.42
C LYS A 53 -6.67 -7.50 1.66
N LYS A 54 -7.45 -6.41 1.66
CA LYS A 54 -8.28 -6.05 2.83
C LYS A 54 -9.39 -7.08 3.06
N PHE A 55 -9.97 -7.68 2.02
CA PHE A 55 -10.87 -8.81 2.18
C PHE A 55 -10.19 -10.02 2.85
N MET A 56 -8.94 -10.32 2.48
CA MET A 56 -8.16 -11.37 3.14
C MET A 56 -7.87 -11.04 4.62
N VAL A 57 -7.57 -9.78 4.94
CA VAL A 57 -7.41 -9.30 6.33
C VAL A 57 -8.69 -9.55 7.13
N TYR A 58 -9.86 -9.20 6.58
CA TYR A 58 -11.14 -9.46 7.24
C TYR A 58 -11.40 -10.96 7.43
N ALA A 59 -11.15 -11.77 6.40
CA ALA A 59 -11.33 -13.21 6.49
C ALA A 59 -10.46 -13.83 7.60
N SER A 60 -9.18 -13.43 7.68
CA SER A 60 -8.25 -13.90 8.70
C SER A 60 -8.64 -13.46 10.12
N ASP A 61 -9.28 -12.31 10.27
CA ASP A 61 -9.73 -11.78 11.57
C ASP A 61 -11.04 -12.44 12.05
N TYR A 62 -11.92 -12.86 11.13
CA TYR A 62 -13.17 -13.53 11.50
C TYR A 62 -12.94 -14.83 12.26
N GLY A 63 -12.01 -15.68 11.83
CA GLY A 63 -11.68 -16.94 12.56
C GLY A 63 -11.32 -16.67 14.02
N ARG A 64 -10.49 -15.67 14.25
CA ARG A 64 -10.08 -15.21 15.58
C ARG A 64 -11.27 -14.65 16.39
N LYS A 65 -12.11 -13.81 15.77
CA LYS A 65 -13.30 -13.22 16.41
C LYS A 65 -14.34 -14.26 16.80
N LEU A 66 -14.52 -15.31 16.02
CA LEU A 66 -15.43 -16.41 16.35
C LEU A 66 -14.96 -17.17 17.60
N GLU A 67 -13.67 -17.42 17.76
CA GLU A 67 -13.13 -18.01 18.99
C GLU A 67 -13.27 -17.06 20.20
N GLU A 68 -13.09 -15.76 20.01
CA GLU A 68 -13.32 -14.76 21.05
C GLU A 68 -14.78 -14.71 21.51
N ALA A 69 -15.74 -14.88 20.59
CA ALA A 69 -17.17 -14.82 20.87
C ALA A 69 -17.60 -15.80 21.98
N LYS A 70 -16.94 -16.95 22.10
CA LYS A 70 -17.17 -17.94 23.17
C LYS A 70 -16.99 -17.33 24.57
N LYS A 71 -16.01 -16.43 24.73
CA LYS A 71 -15.77 -15.74 26.02
C LYS A 71 -16.80 -14.67 26.34
N TYR A 72 -17.57 -14.26 25.33
CA TYR A 72 -18.71 -13.34 25.49
C TYR A 72 -20.06 -14.05 25.57
N GLY A 73 -20.05 -15.39 25.77
CA GLY A 73 -21.26 -16.17 26.01
C GLY A 73 -21.92 -16.73 24.73
N TRP A 74 -21.29 -16.59 23.56
CA TRP A 74 -21.81 -17.20 22.34
C TRP A 74 -21.39 -18.67 22.24
N ASP A 75 -22.34 -19.56 21.97
CA ASP A 75 -22.06 -20.96 21.61
C ASP A 75 -21.76 -21.02 20.11
N VAL A 76 -20.46 -21.04 19.78
CA VAL A 76 -19.98 -21.02 18.40
C VAL A 76 -19.09 -22.22 18.13
N THR A 77 -19.43 -22.99 17.10
CA THR A 77 -18.54 -23.97 16.51
C THR A 77 -17.90 -23.44 15.26
N VAL A 78 -16.57 -23.33 15.24
CA VAL A 78 -15.81 -22.83 14.08
C VAL A 78 -15.47 -24.03 13.21
N GLY A 79 -15.97 -24.05 11.97
CA GLY A 79 -15.64 -25.06 10.95
C GLY A 79 -14.32 -24.74 10.23
N ALA A 80 -13.98 -25.56 9.23
CA ALA A 80 -12.85 -25.30 8.35
C ALA A 80 -13.12 -24.08 7.48
N PHE A 81 -12.04 -23.32 7.18
CA PHE A 81 -12.12 -22.18 6.26
C PHE A 81 -12.18 -22.68 4.80
N ASP A 82 -13.24 -22.34 4.08
CA ASP A 82 -13.39 -22.62 2.65
C ASP A 82 -12.66 -21.57 1.83
N PHE A 83 -11.34 -21.77 1.63
CA PHE A 83 -10.50 -20.85 0.86
C PHE A 83 -10.93 -20.74 -0.60
N PRO A 84 -11.20 -21.82 -1.36
CA PRO A 84 -11.70 -21.71 -2.74
C PRO A 84 -13.00 -20.92 -2.85
N GLY A 85 -13.98 -21.17 -1.98
CA GLY A 85 -15.24 -20.43 -1.94
C GLY A 85 -15.04 -18.94 -1.61
N PHE A 86 -14.17 -18.64 -0.65
CA PHE A 86 -13.79 -17.26 -0.34
C PHE A 86 -13.13 -16.56 -1.55
N MET A 87 -12.16 -17.21 -2.21
CA MET A 87 -11.47 -16.64 -3.38
C MET A 87 -12.44 -16.43 -4.55
N ALA A 88 -13.39 -17.33 -4.77
CA ALA A 88 -14.43 -17.12 -5.79
C ALA A 88 -15.26 -15.86 -5.53
N ASN A 89 -15.70 -15.64 -4.28
CA ASN A 89 -16.42 -14.43 -3.88
C ASN A 89 -15.56 -13.16 -4.03
N LEU A 90 -14.29 -13.24 -3.63
CA LEU A 90 -13.33 -12.13 -3.76
C LEU A 90 -13.15 -11.75 -5.24
N HIS A 91 -12.95 -12.72 -6.12
CA HIS A 91 -12.79 -12.47 -7.55
C HIS A 91 -14.06 -11.89 -8.18
N ALA A 92 -15.23 -12.39 -7.82
CA ALA A 92 -16.51 -11.85 -8.30
C ALA A 92 -16.66 -10.36 -7.92
N GLU A 93 -16.27 -9.98 -6.70
CA GLU A 93 -16.31 -8.58 -6.27
C GLU A 93 -15.25 -7.71 -6.99
N VAL A 94 -14.04 -8.22 -7.20
CA VAL A 94 -13.00 -7.54 -7.98
C VAL A 94 -13.46 -7.33 -9.42
N ASP A 95 -14.12 -8.34 -10.05
CA ASP A 95 -14.68 -8.23 -11.39
C ASP A 95 -15.77 -7.16 -11.47
N ARG A 96 -16.67 -7.15 -10.50
CA ARG A 96 -17.72 -6.13 -10.38
C ARG A 96 -17.13 -4.72 -10.27
N LEU A 97 -16.12 -4.54 -9.42
CA LEU A 97 -15.45 -3.26 -9.24
C LEU A 97 -14.73 -2.81 -10.51
N SER A 98 -13.98 -3.71 -11.17
CA SER A 98 -13.32 -3.39 -12.44
C SER A 98 -14.32 -2.93 -13.51
N GLY A 99 -15.47 -3.60 -13.59
CA GLY A 99 -16.57 -3.19 -14.47
C GLY A 99 -17.13 -1.81 -14.15
N LEU A 100 -17.23 -1.45 -12.88
CA LEU A 100 -17.65 -0.10 -12.46
C LEU A 100 -16.61 0.97 -12.83
N TYR A 101 -15.32 0.67 -12.71
CA TYR A 101 -14.25 1.57 -13.14
C TYR A 101 -14.30 1.80 -14.64
N MET A 102 -14.47 0.72 -15.45
CA MET A 102 -14.65 0.80 -16.90
C MET A 102 -15.86 1.66 -17.26
N SER A 103 -17.02 1.33 -16.72
CA SER A 103 -18.27 2.07 -16.99
C SER A 103 -18.16 3.54 -16.60
N GLY A 104 -17.44 3.83 -15.50
CA GLY A 104 -17.17 5.19 -15.04
C GLY A 104 -16.33 6.01 -16.01
N GLN A 105 -15.40 5.40 -16.76
CA GLN A 105 -14.64 6.09 -17.81
C GLN A 105 -15.53 6.35 -19.04
N VAL A 106 -16.20 5.32 -19.53
CA VAL A 106 -17.08 5.43 -20.71
C VAL A 106 -18.18 6.47 -20.48
N ASN A 107 -18.83 6.44 -19.32
CA ASN A 107 -19.87 7.41 -18.97
C ASN A 107 -19.34 8.86 -18.83
N ALA A 108 -18.05 9.04 -18.56
CA ALA A 108 -17.41 10.34 -18.57
C ALA A 108 -16.96 10.80 -19.96
N GLY A 109 -17.20 9.99 -21.01
CA GLY A 109 -16.80 10.31 -22.38
C GLY A 109 -15.32 10.05 -22.68
N VAL A 110 -14.65 9.17 -21.90
CA VAL A 110 -13.27 8.75 -22.13
C VAL A 110 -13.27 7.56 -23.09
N ASP A 111 -12.49 7.63 -24.16
CA ASP A 111 -12.23 6.50 -25.05
C ASP A 111 -11.23 5.54 -24.39
N VAL A 112 -11.66 4.30 -24.13
CA VAL A 112 -10.82 3.29 -23.42
C VAL A 112 -10.28 2.28 -24.42
N TYR A 113 -8.96 2.05 -24.34
CA TYR A 113 -8.24 1.01 -25.09
C TYR A 113 -7.74 -0.07 -24.12
N GLU A 114 -8.24 -1.29 -24.23
CA GLU A 114 -7.83 -2.43 -23.39
C GLU A 114 -6.59 -3.10 -24.00
N GLU A 115 -5.50 -2.35 -24.02
CA GLU A 115 -4.22 -2.78 -24.57
C GLU A 115 -3.08 -1.87 -24.09
N ARG A 116 -1.84 -2.35 -24.26
CA ARG A 116 -0.66 -1.60 -23.91
C ARG A 116 -0.39 -0.48 -24.91
N ALA A 117 -0.05 0.71 -24.39
CA ALA A 117 0.44 1.83 -25.17
C ALA A 117 1.95 2.02 -24.97
N GLU A 118 2.67 2.35 -26.04
CA GLU A 118 4.11 2.58 -26.08
C GLU A 118 4.40 3.88 -26.83
N PHE A 119 5.34 4.67 -26.35
CA PHE A 119 5.78 5.89 -27.02
C PHE A 119 6.52 5.58 -28.31
N VAL A 120 6.16 6.29 -29.37
CA VAL A 120 6.90 6.36 -30.64
C VAL A 120 7.71 7.66 -30.68
N ASP A 121 7.13 8.75 -30.16
CA ASP A 121 7.75 10.04 -29.90
C ASP A 121 6.98 10.79 -28.81
N ALA A 122 7.29 12.05 -28.55
CA ALA A 122 6.69 12.83 -27.45
C ALA A 122 5.17 13.05 -27.58
N HIS A 123 4.60 12.93 -28.77
CA HIS A 123 3.16 13.13 -29.02
C HIS A 123 2.45 11.91 -29.60
N THR A 124 3.20 10.84 -29.94
CA THR A 124 2.71 9.70 -30.68
C THR A 124 2.86 8.42 -29.86
N LEU A 125 1.76 7.70 -29.71
CA LEU A 125 1.68 6.42 -29.03
C LEU A 125 1.26 5.31 -30.00
N LYS A 126 1.85 4.14 -29.87
CA LYS A 126 1.45 2.92 -30.57
C LYS A 126 0.75 1.98 -29.59
N LEU A 127 -0.43 1.52 -29.97
CA LEU A 127 -1.16 0.49 -29.26
C LEU A 127 -0.68 -0.88 -29.76
N GLN A 128 -0.23 -1.73 -28.82
CA GLN A 128 0.52 -2.95 -29.20
C GLN A 128 -0.34 -4.04 -29.81
N LYS A 129 -1.59 -4.21 -29.36
CA LYS A 129 -2.49 -5.28 -29.82
C LYS A 129 -3.14 -4.94 -31.17
N SER A 130 -3.66 -3.73 -31.32
CA SER A 130 -4.32 -3.26 -32.53
C SER A 130 -3.35 -2.73 -33.58
N GLY A 131 -2.13 -2.36 -33.19
CA GLY A 131 -1.15 -1.69 -34.05
C GLY A 131 -1.49 -0.24 -34.40
N LYS A 132 -2.57 0.32 -33.81
CA LYS A 132 -2.97 1.71 -34.05
C LYS A 132 -1.93 2.68 -33.54
N THR A 133 -1.71 3.73 -34.28
CA THR A 133 -0.95 4.91 -33.86
C THR A 133 -1.92 6.03 -33.49
N ILE A 134 -1.73 6.64 -32.34
CA ILE A 134 -2.59 7.70 -31.79
C ILE A 134 -1.74 8.87 -31.41
N THR A 135 -2.21 10.09 -31.69
CA THR A 135 -1.53 11.33 -31.32
C THR A 135 -2.28 12.06 -30.22
N ALA A 136 -1.55 12.70 -29.31
CA ALA A 136 -2.12 13.48 -28.21
C ALA A 136 -1.35 14.79 -27.98
N ASP A 137 -2.08 15.87 -27.66
CA ASP A 137 -1.48 17.13 -27.25
C ASP A 137 -0.71 16.97 -25.94
N LYS A 138 -1.34 16.33 -24.93
CA LYS A 138 -0.76 16.00 -23.62
C LYS A 138 -0.81 14.52 -23.35
N ILE A 139 0.18 13.99 -22.63
CA ILE A 139 0.24 12.58 -22.22
C ILE A 139 0.50 12.48 -20.73
N LEU A 140 -0.29 11.67 -20.04
CA LEU A 140 -0.12 11.35 -18.63
C LEU A 140 0.30 9.90 -18.45
N ILE A 141 1.46 9.67 -17.82
CA ILE A 141 1.96 8.35 -17.46
C ILE A 141 1.46 8.01 -16.05
N ALA A 142 0.62 6.98 -15.93
CA ALA A 142 0.02 6.53 -14.67
C ALA A 142 0.10 5.00 -14.49
N VAL A 143 1.21 4.41 -14.93
CA VAL A 143 1.42 2.95 -15.01
C VAL A 143 1.73 2.30 -13.66
N GLY A 144 1.90 3.09 -12.59
CA GLY A 144 2.13 2.59 -11.25
C GLY A 144 3.45 1.84 -11.06
N GLY A 145 3.43 0.82 -10.20
CA GLY A 145 4.58 -0.03 -9.90
C GLY A 145 4.21 -1.51 -9.86
N SER A 146 5.19 -2.36 -10.04
CA SER A 146 5.10 -3.83 -9.97
C SER A 146 5.92 -4.37 -8.79
N PRO A 147 5.55 -5.54 -8.21
CA PRO A 147 6.41 -6.23 -7.26
C PRO A 147 7.76 -6.54 -7.89
N TRP A 148 8.82 -6.33 -7.10
CA TRP A 148 10.17 -6.69 -7.51
C TRP A 148 10.66 -7.96 -6.83
N ARG A 149 11.45 -8.75 -7.54
CA ARG A 149 12.22 -9.87 -7.01
C ARG A 149 13.60 -9.90 -7.68
N PRO A 150 14.62 -10.49 -7.02
CA PRO A 150 15.93 -10.71 -7.63
C PRO A 150 15.83 -11.50 -8.93
N SER A 151 16.86 -11.42 -9.75
CA SER A 151 17.00 -12.30 -10.91
C SER A 151 17.43 -13.72 -10.47
N PRO A 152 17.27 -14.75 -11.32
CA PRO A 152 17.76 -16.10 -11.02
C PRO A 152 19.27 -16.18 -10.79
N GLU A 153 20.05 -15.24 -11.35
CA GLU A 153 21.49 -15.13 -11.12
C GLU A 153 21.80 -14.57 -9.72
N GLU A 154 20.94 -13.67 -9.20
CA GLU A 154 21.08 -13.08 -7.85
C GLU A 154 20.54 -14.01 -6.76
N LEU A 155 19.47 -14.76 -7.06
CA LEU A 155 18.86 -15.74 -6.15
C LEU A 155 18.44 -16.98 -6.94
N PRO A 156 19.27 -18.04 -6.96
CA PRO A 156 18.93 -19.30 -7.61
C PRO A 156 17.61 -19.87 -7.11
N GLY A 157 16.71 -20.24 -8.03
CA GLY A 157 15.39 -20.80 -7.72
C GLY A 157 14.29 -19.77 -7.42
N VAL A 158 14.56 -18.46 -7.57
CA VAL A 158 13.55 -17.40 -7.34
C VAL A 158 12.36 -17.51 -8.29
N GLU A 159 12.52 -18.14 -9.45
CA GLU A 159 11.43 -18.41 -10.40
C GLU A 159 10.32 -19.30 -9.83
N HIS A 160 10.61 -20.06 -8.78
CA HIS A 160 9.63 -20.91 -8.07
C HIS A 160 8.83 -20.16 -7.03
N THR A 161 9.09 -18.87 -6.84
CA THR A 161 8.41 -18.03 -5.86
C THR A 161 7.25 -17.26 -6.47
N ILE A 162 6.32 -16.84 -5.62
CA ILE A 162 5.29 -15.88 -5.98
C ILE A 162 5.65 -14.47 -5.44
N THR A 163 4.96 -13.45 -5.96
CA THR A 163 4.93 -12.12 -5.37
C THR A 163 3.57 -11.87 -4.73
N SER A 164 3.32 -10.66 -4.19
CA SER A 164 2.00 -10.27 -3.71
C SER A 164 0.88 -10.45 -4.74
N ASP A 165 1.20 -10.29 -6.03
CA ASP A 165 0.23 -10.48 -7.12
C ASP A 165 -0.19 -11.96 -7.23
N GLY A 166 0.75 -12.89 -7.01
CA GLY A 166 0.50 -14.33 -7.07
C GLY A 166 -0.37 -14.85 -5.92
N VAL A 167 -0.41 -14.18 -4.78
CA VAL A 167 -1.28 -14.58 -3.66
C VAL A 167 -2.75 -14.62 -4.09
N PHE A 168 -3.19 -13.68 -4.91
CA PHE A 168 -4.57 -13.62 -5.40
C PHE A 168 -4.90 -14.63 -6.50
N GLN A 169 -3.93 -15.46 -6.89
CA GLN A 169 -4.10 -16.55 -7.86
C GLN A 169 -4.00 -17.94 -7.22
N LEU A 170 -3.80 -18.00 -5.90
CA LEU A 170 -3.81 -19.27 -5.19
C LEU A 170 -5.21 -19.89 -5.26
N THR A 171 -5.26 -21.16 -5.62
CA THR A 171 -6.50 -21.96 -5.71
C THR A 171 -6.81 -22.73 -4.43
N GLU A 172 -5.77 -22.94 -3.61
CA GLU A 172 -5.86 -23.64 -2.33
C GLU A 172 -5.09 -22.86 -1.27
N LEU A 173 -5.53 -22.98 -0.02
CA LEU A 173 -4.81 -22.41 1.11
C LEU A 173 -3.53 -23.22 1.35
N PRO A 174 -2.33 -22.60 1.28
CA PRO A 174 -1.09 -23.30 1.57
C PRO A 174 -1.03 -23.74 3.03
N LYS A 175 -0.26 -24.77 3.33
CA LYS A 175 -0.02 -25.23 4.71
C LYS A 175 1.18 -24.51 5.34
N HIS A 176 2.23 -24.23 4.53
CA HIS A 176 3.50 -23.66 4.98
C HIS A 176 3.92 -22.54 4.03
N VAL A 177 3.93 -21.32 4.52
CA VAL A 177 4.33 -20.13 3.75
C VAL A 177 5.58 -19.51 4.33
N VAL A 178 6.59 -19.29 3.49
CA VAL A 178 7.77 -18.49 3.84
C VAL A 178 7.72 -17.17 3.06
N ILE A 179 7.78 -16.05 3.78
CA ILE A 179 7.71 -14.70 3.22
C ILE A 179 9.07 -14.01 3.37
N ALA A 180 9.67 -13.62 2.24
CA ALA A 180 10.87 -12.79 2.23
C ALA A 180 10.48 -11.31 2.26
N GLY A 181 10.96 -10.57 3.27
CA GLY A 181 10.73 -9.14 3.40
C GLY A 181 10.28 -8.73 4.80
N GLY A 182 10.37 -7.44 5.10
CA GLY A 182 9.94 -6.87 6.39
C GLY A 182 9.20 -5.55 6.20
N GLY A 183 8.74 -5.24 4.98
CA GLY A 183 7.88 -4.10 4.68
C GLY A 183 6.41 -4.39 5.02
N TYR A 184 5.55 -3.39 4.80
CA TYR A 184 4.12 -3.50 5.13
C TYR A 184 3.43 -4.68 4.42
N ILE A 185 3.75 -4.95 3.14
CA ILE A 185 3.19 -6.08 2.38
C ILE A 185 3.53 -7.41 3.06
N ALA A 186 4.80 -7.61 3.45
CA ALA A 186 5.24 -8.83 4.11
C ALA A 186 4.54 -9.02 5.45
N CYS A 187 4.46 -7.97 6.28
CA CYS A 187 3.82 -8.03 7.60
C CYS A 187 2.31 -8.28 7.51
N GLU A 188 1.63 -7.65 6.55
CA GLU A 188 0.19 -7.85 6.34
C GLU A 188 -0.13 -9.27 5.91
N PHE A 189 0.57 -9.81 4.89
CA PHE A 189 0.35 -11.20 4.46
C PHE A 189 0.79 -12.22 5.49
N ALA A 190 1.83 -11.95 6.28
CA ALA A 190 2.20 -12.84 7.38
C ALA A 190 1.06 -12.97 8.41
N HIS A 191 0.41 -11.86 8.79
CA HIS A 191 -0.77 -11.91 9.66
C HIS A 191 -1.98 -12.58 9.00
N VAL A 192 -2.20 -12.32 7.70
CA VAL A 192 -3.30 -12.95 6.95
C VAL A 192 -3.14 -14.47 6.94
N PHE A 193 -2.00 -14.99 6.53
CA PHE A 193 -1.77 -16.43 6.47
C PHE A 193 -1.83 -17.08 7.85
N ALA A 194 -1.16 -16.49 8.84
CA ALA A 194 -1.23 -17.00 10.23
C ALA A 194 -2.66 -16.98 10.78
N GLY A 195 -3.43 -15.92 10.51
CA GLY A 195 -4.83 -15.81 10.94
C GLY A 195 -5.78 -16.79 10.25
N LEU A 196 -5.41 -17.28 9.06
CA LEU A 196 -6.10 -18.36 8.34
C LEU A 196 -5.63 -19.77 8.74
N GLY A 197 -4.69 -19.87 9.70
CA GLY A 197 -4.19 -21.15 10.21
C GLY A 197 -3.01 -21.75 9.44
N VAL A 198 -2.37 -20.97 8.58
CA VAL A 198 -1.17 -21.38 7.80
C VAL A 198 0.08 -21.27 8.67
N GLU A 199 0.94 -22.29 8.68
CA GLU A 199 2.28 -22.17 9.27
C GLU A 199 3.09 -21.15 8.50
N THR A 200 3.37 -20.01 9.15
CA THR A 200 3.92 -18.85 8.49
C THR A 200 5.28 -18.46 9.06
N CYS A 201 6.27 -18.33 8.18
CA CYS A 201 7.61 -17.83 8.52
C CYS A 201 7.90 -16.54 7.74
N LEU A 202 8.42 -15.51 8.42
CA LEU A 202 8.87 -14.26 7.82
C LEU A 202 10.38 -14.16 7.97
N VAL A 203 11.09 -14.01 6.83
CA VAL A 203 12.56 -13.86 6.78
C VAL A 203 12.91 -12.45 6.38
N TYR A 204 13.71 -11.75 7.19
CA TYR A 204 14.06 -10.36 6.96
C TYR A 204 15.52 -10.04 7.24
N ARG A 205 16.13 -9.25 6.35
CA ARG A 205 17.56 -8.89 6.38
C ARG A 205 17.99 -7.97 7.53
N SER A 206 17.06 -7.26 8.18
CA SER A 206 17.34 -6.35 9.30
C SER A 206 16.79 -6.91 10.60
N ASP A 207 17.07 -6.26 11.71
CA ASP A 207 16.70 -6.66 13.06
C ASP A 207 15.20 -6.57 13.38
N THR A 208 14.51 -5.60 12.79
CA THR A 208 13.12 -5.29 13.11
C THR A 208 12.36 -4.88 11.85
N VAL A 209 11.13 -5.37 11.68
CA VAL A 209 10.26 -5.10 10.53
C VAL A 209 9.91 -3.61 10.37
N LEU A 210 9.19 -3.26 9.31
CA LEU A 210 8.66 -1.92 9.01
C LEU A 210 9.72 -0.82 9.02
N ARG A 211 10.87 -1.04 8.34
CA ARG A 211 11.89 0.00 8.19
C ARG A 211 11.28 1.30 7.66
N GLY A 212 11.63 2.42 8.30
CA GLY A 212 11.11 3.76 7.97
C GLY A 212 9.97 4.23 8.88
N PHE A 213 9.33 3.33 9.61
CA PHE A 213 8.36 3.69 10.65
C PHE A 213 9.03 4.06 11.97
N ASP A 214 8.25 4.65 12.89
CA ASP A 214 8.70 4.92 14.25
C ASP A 214 9.16 3.62 14.95
N MET A 215 10.24 3.67 15.73
CA MET A 215 10.85 2.47 16.33
C MET A 215 9.90 1.76 17.29
N ASP A 216 9.11 2.50 18.08
CA ASP A 216 8.13 1.88 18.99
C ASP A 216 7.06 1.11 18.16
N VAL A 217 6.57 1.68 17.06
CA VAL A 217 5.64 1.00 16.13
C VAL A 217 6.26 -0.27 15.55
N ARG A 218 7.49 -0.20 15.08
CA ARG A 218 8.22 -1.36 14.54
C ARG A 218 8.33 -2.49 15.55
N THR A 219 8.61 -2.14 16.82
CA THR A 219 8.70 -3.10 17.92
C THR A 219 7.35 -3.74 18.20
N GLU A 220 6.28 -2.94 18.30
CA GLU A 220 4.93 -3.47 18.55
C GLU A 220 4.46 -4.43 17.44
N VAL A 221 4.72 -4.10 16.16
CA VAL A 221 4.36 -4.98 15.04
C VAL A 221 5.22 -6.25 15.03
N HIS A 222 6.51 -6.13 15.33
CA HIS A 222 7.41 -7.28 15.38
C HIS A 222 6.97 -8.30 16.46
N GLU A 223 6.62 -7.82 17.64
CA GLU A 223 6.09 -8.67 18.71
C GLU A 223 4.69 -9.19 18.37
N GLY A 224 3.83 -8.36 17.76
CA GLY A 224 2.50 -8.78 17.30
C GLY A 224 2.54 -9.92 16.28
N LEU A 225 3.53 -9.93 15.37
CA LEU A 225 3.76 -11.06 14.45
C LEU A 225 4.05 -12.36 15.21
N LYS A 226 4.93 -12.32 16.22
CA LYS A 226 5.25 -13.48 17.06
C LYS A 226 4.03 -13.95 17.86
N GLU A 227 3.28 -13.01 18.44
CA GLU A 227 2.05 -13.32 19.19
C GLU A 227 0.98 -13.95 18.28
N ALA A 228 0.94 -13.58 17.00
CA ALA A 228 0.08 -14.19 15.98
C ALA A 228 0.56 -15.58 15.52
N GLY A 229 1.69 -16.09 16.03
CA GLY A 229 2.25 -17.39 15.69
C GLY A 229 3.18 -17.38 14.47
N VAL A 230 3.54 -16.18 13.93
CA VAL A 230 4.49 -16.08 12.83
C VAL A 230 5.92 -16.32 13.36
N ARG A 231 6.64 -17.25 12.74
CA ARG A 231 8.08 -17.42 12.98
C ARG A 231 8.85 -16.32 12.29
N VAL A 232 9.37 -15.35 13.05
CA VAL A 232 10.15 -14.23 12.50
C VAL A 232 11.64 -14.52 12.61
N ILE A 233 12.33 -14.59 11.47
CA ILE A 233 13.77 -14.79 11.36
C ILE A 233 14.38 -13.51 10.79
N THR A 234 15.22 -12.87 11.57
CA THR A 234 15.83 -11.57 11.25
C THR A 234 17.32 -11.70 10.95
N ASN A 235 17.92 -10.63 10.40
CA ASN A 235 19.33 -10.54 10.05
C ASN A 235 19.80 -11.65 9.11
N THR A 236 18.96 -12.06 8.18
CA THR A 236 19.27 -13.12 7.19
C THR A 236 18.44 -12.94 5.92
N VAL A 237 18.90 -13.51 4.83
CA VAL A 237 18.26 -13.54 3.51
C VAL A 237 18.31 -14.94 2.91
N PHE A 238 17.54 -15.17 1.85
CA PHE A 238 17.64 -16.39 1.08
C PHE A 238 18.95 -16.42 0.28
N GLU A 239 19.61 -17.56 0.30
CA GLU A 239 20.80 -17.88 -0.53
C GLU A 239 20.40 -18.69 -1.76
N ALA A 240 19.48 -19.64 -1.62
CA ALA A 240 18.96 -20.46 -2.70
C ALA A 240 17.59 -21.05 -2.38
N ILE A 241 16.83 -21.38 -3.42
CA ILE A 241 15.53 -22.07 -3.33
C ILE A 241 15.59 -23.26 -4.28
N GLU A 242 15.38 -24.45 -3.77
CA GLU A 242 15.48 -25.70 -4.52
C GLU A 242 14.13 -26.41 -4.53
N LYS A 243 13.74 -27.00 -5.66
CA LYS A 243 12.60 -27.93 -5.71
C LYS A 243 13.00 -29.26 -5.13
N THR A 244 12.06 -29.85 -4.38
CA THR A 244 12.20 -31.20 -3.80
C THR A 244 11.10 -32.12 -4.30
N ASP A 245 11.27 -33.42 -4.09
CA ASP A 245 10.22 -34.42 -4.38
C ASP A 245 9.18 -34.55 -3.25
N ASN A 246 9.28 -33.72 -2.20
CA ASN A 246 8.28 -33.71 -1.10
C ASN A 246 7.02 -33.00 -1.58
N ALA A 247 5.93 -33.73 -1.71
CA ALA A 247 4.66 -33.19 -2.20
C ALA A 247 4.01 -32.16 -1.23
N GLU A 248 4.32 -32.22 0.08
CA GLU A 248 3.77 -31.29 1.07
C GLU A 248 4.55 -29.98 1.17
N THR A 249 5.89 -30.06 1.00
CA THR A 249 6.80 -28.91 1.02
C THR A 249 7.77 -29.01 -0.16
N PRO A 250 7.29 -28.71 -1.38
CA PRO A 250 8.07 -28.88 -2.60
C PRO A 250 9.24 -27.91 -2.75
N LEU A 251 9.39 -26.94 -1.84
CA LEU A 251 10.45 -25.93 -1.87
C LEU A 251 11.32 -26.04 -0.62
N HIS A 252 12.63 -26.20 -0.84
CA HIS A 252 13.68 -26.18 0.18
C HIS A 252 14.47 -24.88 0.06
N LEU A 253 14.54 -24.10 1.15
CA LEU A 253 15.20 -22.81 1.19
C LEU A 253 16.47 -22.90 2.02
N LYS A 254 17.57 -22.35 1.48
CA LYS A 254 18.82 -22.14 2.20
C LYS A 254 18.95 -20.66 2.55
N LEU A 255 19.29 -20.37 3.80
CA LEU A 255 19.53 -19.01 4.29
C LEU A 255 21.05 -18.79 4.45
N ASP A 256 21.49 -17.53 4.28
CA ASP A 256 22.89 -17.13 4.38
C ASP A 256 23.52 -17.34 5.78
N ASN A 257 22.69 -17.54 6.81
CA ASN A 257 23.13 -17.90 8.15
C ASN A 257 23.24 -19.42 8.40
N GLY A 258 23.09 -20.24 7.36
CA GLY A 258 23.19 -21.70 7.41
C GLY A 258 21.90 -22.43 7.83
N MET A 259 20.82 -21.71 8.17
CA MET A 259 19.51 -22.32 8.43
C MET A 259 18.85 -22.79 7.13
N THR A 260 17.97 -23.78 7.26
CA THR A 260 17.10 -24.21 6.16
C THR A 260 15.63 -24.15 6.57
N LEU A 261 14.75 -23.96 5.58
CA LEU A 261 13.30 -23.98 5.73
C LEU A 261 12.67 -24.78 4.60
N ASP A 262 11.54 -25.41 4.86
CA ASP A 262 10.73 -26.06 3.84
C ASP A 262 9.37 -25.37 3.73
N ALA A 263 8.83 -25.24 2.52
CA ALA A 263 7.58 -24.57 2.25
C ALA A 263 6.84 -25.16 1.05
N ASP A 264 5.54 -24.98 1.00
CA ASP A 264 4.74 -25.17 -0.23
C ASP A 264 4.59 -23.88 -1.02
N VAL A 265 4.66 -22.72 -0.36
CA VAL A 265 4.66 -21.41 -1.01
C VAL A 265 5.76 -20.51 -0.45
N VAL A 266 6.54 -19.90 -1.34
CA VAL A 266 7.50 -18.84 -1.01
C VAL A 266 7.07 -17.53 -1.66
N MET A 267 6.85 -16.49 -0.84
CA MET A 267 6.43 -15.17 -1.29
C MET A 267 7.57 -14.15 -1.19
N MET A 268 7.91 -13.52 -2.31
CA MET A 268 8.87 -12.41 -2.34
C MET A 268 8.14 -11.08 -2.14
N ALA A 269 8.37 -10.43 -1.01
CA ALA A 269 7.82 -9.11 -0.66
C ALA A 269 8.95 -8.12 -0.32
N VAL A 270 10.00 -8.11 -1.17
CA VAL A 270 11.26 -7.39 -0.93
C VAL A 270 11.33 -6.01 -1.58
N GLY A 271 10.26 -5.58 -2.21
CA GLY A 271 10.11 -4.22 -2.75
C GLY A 271 9.20 -4.14 -3.97
N ARG A 272 9.05 -2.91 -4.46
CA ARG A 272 8.32 -2.60 -5.71
C ARG A 272 9.20 -1.71 -6.58
N ARG A 273 8.97 -1.74 -7.90
CA ARG A 273 9.63 -0.87 -8.89
C ARG A 273 8.60 -0.18 -9.77
N PRO A 274 8.87 1.03 -10.26
CA PRO A 274 8.07 1.65 -11.31
C PRO A 274 7.90 0.72 -12.51
N HIS A 275 6.67 0.64 -13.04
CA HIS A 275 6.32 -0.26 -14.15
C HIS A 275 6.57 0.43 -15.50
N ILE A 276 7.83 0.74 -15.81
CA ILE A 276 8.23 1.53 -17.00
C ILE A 276 8.79 0.71 -18.14
N ASP A 277 9.07 -0.58 -17.94
CA ASP A 277 9.68 -1.43 -18.94
C ASP A 277 8.82 -1.51 -20.21
N GLY A 278 9.42 -1.29 -21.38
CA GLY A 278 8.73 -1.34 -22.67
C GLY A 278 7.73 -0.21 -22.92
N LEU A 279 7.83 0.92 -22.19
CA LEU A 279 6.99 2.11 -22.47
C LEU A 279 7.54 2.98 -23.61
N GLY A 280 8.78 2.79 -24.05
CA GLY A 280 9.41 3.64 -25.08
C GLY A 280 9.78 5.02 -24.57
N LEU A 281 10.07 5.21 -23.27
CA LEU A 281 10.38 6.51 -22.65
C LEU A 281 11.53 7.25 -23.31
N GLU A 282 12.53 6.52 -23.80
CA GLU A 282 13.70 7.09 -24.51
C GLU A 282 13.26 7.77 -25.81
N ALA A 283 12.34 7.17 -26.58
CA ALA A 283 11.81 7.74 -27.82
C ALA A 283 11.04 9.05 -27.56
N ALA A 284 10.41 9.19 -26.40
CA ALA A 284 9.74 10.41 -25.96
C ALA A 284 10.67 11.41 -25.27
N GLY A 285 11.93 11.04 -24.99
CA GLY A 285 12.91 11.88 -24.28
C GLY A 285 12.64 12.05 -22.78
N VAL A 286 11.81 11.17 -22.16
CA VAL A 286 11.46 11.23 -20.74
C VAL A 286 12.63 10.74 -19.88
N LYS A 287 13.03 11.51 -18.87
CA LYS A 287 14.11 11.16 -17.95
C LYS A 287 13.64 10.19 -16.88
N VAL A 288 14.42 9.11 -16.70
CA VAL A 288 14.30 8.12 -15.63
C VAL A 288 15.41 8.39 -14.61
N GLY A 289 15.07 8.37 -13.32
CA GLY A 289 16.02 8.57 -12.23
C GLY A 289 16.70 7.26 -11.80
N ASP A 290 17.60 7.37 -10.82
CA ASP A 290 18.47 6.28 -10.37
C ASP A 290 17.70 5.09 -9.73
N ARG A 291 16.48 5.33 -9.27
CA ARG A 291 15.60 4.31 -8.70
C ARG A 291 14.53 3.82 -9.68
N HIS A 292 14.76 4.00 -10.97
CA HIS A 292 13.82 3.73 -12.07
C HIS A 292 12.52 4.55 -12.05
N GLU A 293 12.45 5.63 -11.27
CA GLU A 293 11.29 6.53 -11.25
C GLU A 293 11.29 7.49 -12.44
N ILE A 294 10.10 7.90 -12.87
CA ILE A 294 9.97 9.05 -13.76
C ILE A 294 10.15 10.32 -12.92
N VAL A 295 11.15 11.12 -13.29
CA VAL A 295 11.46 12.36 -12.59
C VAL A 295 10.43 13.42 -12.97
N VAL A 296 9.78 14.02 -11.95
CA VAL A 296 8.77 15.06 -12.13
C VAL A 296 8.96 16.24 -11.18
N ASP A 297 8.42 17.39 -11.55
CA ASP A 297 8.34 18.58 -10.70
C ASP A 297 7.13 18.52 -9.73
N ALA A 298 6.88 19.64 -9.02
CA ALA A 298 5.76 19.76 -8.08
C ALA A 298 4.37 19.64 -8.73
N PHE A 299 4.27 19.96 -10.03
CA PHE A 299 3.06 19.82 -10.84
C PHE A 299 2.94 18.48 -11.54
N SER A 300 3.78 17.50 -11.16
CA SER A 300 3.88 16.19 -11.79
C SER A 300 4.33 16.21 -13.25
N LYS A 301 4.93 17.33 -13.72
CA LYS A 301 5.43 17.50 -15.08
C LYS A 301 6.82 16.88 -15.20
N THR A 302 7.08 16.18 -16.28
CA THR A 302 8.40 15.61 -16.60
C THR A 302 9.32 16.69 -17.20
N ASN A 303 10.49 16.27 -17.66
CA ASN A 303 11.39 17.15 -18.44
C ASN A 303 10.90 17.40 -19.88
N VAL A 304 9.83 16.76 -20.31
CA VAL A 304 9.20 16.94 -21.63
C VAL A 304 7.92 17.75 -21.46
N ASP A 305 7.78 18.83 -22.22
CA ASP A 305 6.77 19.86 -21.96
C ASP A 305 5.30 19.38 -21.98
N ASN A 306 5.00 18.35 -22.74
CA ASN A 306 3.66 17.78 -22.90
C ASN A 306 3.46 16.43 -22.20
N ILE A 307 4.40 16.01 -21.33
CA ILE A 307 4.33 14.71 -20.65
C ILE A 307 4.39 14.89 -19.13
N TRP A 308 3.44 14.27 -18.42
CA TRP A 308 3.34 14.22 -16.95
C TRP A 308 3.39 12.79 -16.45
N ALA A 309 3.69 12.60 -15.17
CA ALA A 309 3.59 11.28 -14.52
C ALA A 309 3.06 11.41 -13.09
N VAL A 310 2.17 10.46 -12.69
CA VAL A 310 1.55 10.45 -11.35
C VAL A 310 1.55 9.05 -10.73
N GLY A 311 1.49 9.00 -9.40
CA GLY A 311 1.43 7.76 -8.62
C GLY A 311 2.77 7.07 -8.47
N ASP A 312 2.75 5.75 -8.24
CA ASP A 312 3.92 4.95 -7.83
C ASP A 312 5.09 5.04 -8.82
N VAL A 313 4.82 5.31 -10.09
CA VAL A 313 5.84 5.48 -11.13
C VAL A 313 6.80 6.64 -10.83
N THR A 314 6.38 7.62 -10.00
CA THR A 314 7.21 8.75 -9.57
C THR A 314 7.96 8.52 -8.27
N ARG A 315 7.62 7.47 -7.50
CA ARG A 315 8.21 7.13 -6.18
C ARG A 315 8.20 8.25 -5.14
N ARG A 316 7.28 9.21 -5.25
CA ARG A 316 7.10 10.26 -4.22
C ARG A 316 6.41 9.70 -2.98
N ALA A 317 5.23 9.09 -3.15
CA ALA A 317 4.54 8.33 -2.11
C ALA A 317 3.67 7.27 -2.78
N GLU A 318 3.99 5.99 -2.54
CA GLU A 318 3.36 4.84 -3.21
C GLU A 318 2.03 4.45 -2.51
N LEU A 319 1.04 5.38 -2.58
CA LEU A 319 -0.26 5.27 -1.93
C LEU A 319 -1.39 5.62 -2.90
N THR A 320 -2.43 4.80 -2.92
CA THR A 320 -3.63 5.01 -3.76
C THR A 320 -4.24 6.42 -3.62
N PRO A 321 -4.46 6.97 -2.40
CA PRO A 321 -5.01 8.32 -2.27
C PRO A 321 -4.09 9.41 -2.83
N VAL A 322 -2.78 9.22 -2.77
CA VAL A 322 -1.80 10.15 -3.34
C VAL A 322 -1.92 10.17 -4.86
N ALA A 323 -1.87 9.01 -5.51
CA ALA A 323 -2.04 8.91 -6.95
C ALA A 323 -3.36 9.55 -7.43
N ILE A 324 -4.46 9.35 -6.69
CA ILE A 324 -5.76 9.99 -6.97
C ILE A 324 -5.66 11.51 -6.89
N ARG A 325 -5.01 12.04 -5.85
CA ARG A 325 -4.88 13.50 -5.64
C ARG A 325 -3.94 14.15 -6.64
N GLU A 326 -2.85 13.49 -6.98
CA GLU A 326 -1.92 13.93 -8.03
C GLU A 326 -2.62 13.99 -9.40
N GLY A 327 -3.33 12.90 -9.78
CA GLY A 327 -4.09 12.86 -11.04
C GLY A 327 -5.20 13.92 -11.11
N HIS A 328 -5.85 14.23 -9.99
CA HIS A 328 -6.85 15.30 -9.90
C HIS A 328 -6.19 16.68 -10.05
N ALA A 329 -5.10 16.94 -9.33
CA ALA A 329 -4.37 18.19 -9.40
C ALA A 329 -3.82 18.47 -10.82
N PHE A 330 -3.31 17.43 -11.49
CA PHE A 330 -2.90 17.51 -12.89
C PHE A 330 -4.06 17.95 -13.79
N ALA A 331 -5.21 17.28 -13.70
CA ALA A 331 -6.35 17.57 -14.57
C ALA A 331 -6.93 18.97 -14.32
N ASP A 332 -7.04 19.41 -13.06
CA ASP A 332 -7.48 20.77 -12.72
C ASP A 332 -6.50 21.84 -13.24
N THR A 333 -5.19 21.56 -13.19
CA THR A 333 -4.15 22.48 -13.68
C THR A 333 -4.18 22.60 -15.19
N GLU A 334 -4.18 21.49 -15.92
CA GLU A 334 -3.98 21.48 -17.37
C GLU A 334 -5.27 21.71 -18.17
N PHE A 335 -6.44 21.44 -17.58
CA PHE A 335 -7.72 21.54 -18.28
C PHE A 335 -8.77 22.38 -17.55
N GLY A 336 -8.66 22.51 -16.23
CA GLY A 336 -9.63 23.25 -15.41
C GLY A 336 -9.30 24.72 -15.16
N GLY A 337 -8.17 25.20 -15.62
CA GLY A 337 -7.74 26.60 -15.35
C GLY A 337 -7.48 26.89 -13.87
N ASN A 338 -7.24 25.88 -13.05
CA ASN A 338 -7.03 25.98 -11.60
C ASN A 338 -5.67 25.35 -11.22
N PRO A 339 -4.54 26.06 -11.41
CA PRO A 339 -3.21 25.54 -11.12
C PRO A 339 -3.05 25.15 -9.66
N ARG A 340 -2.75 23.87 -9.40
CA ARG A 340 -2.57 23.33 -8.06
C ARG A 340 -1.62 22.15 -8.04
N THR A 341 -0.95 21.97 -6.91
CA THR A 341 -0.10 20.84 -6.62
C THR A 341 -0.75 19.98 -5.52
N PHE A 342 -0.26 18.76 -5.34
CA PHE A 342 -0.58 17.96 -4.17
C PHE A 342 0.54 18.10 -3.14
N ASP A 343 0.17 18.40 -1.90
CA ASP A 343 1.10 18.49 -0.78
C ASP A 343 1.33 17.09 -0.18
N HIS A 344 2.57 16.61 -0.26
CA HIS A 344 2.99 15.30 0.22
C HIS A 344 3.35 15.26 1.72
N ASP A 345 3.20 16.39 2.45
CA ASP A 345 3.47 16.42 3.89
C ASP A 345 2.32 15.82 4.71
N LYS A 346 2.68 15.17 5.80
CA LYS A 346 1.73 14.66 6.82
C LYS A 346 0.63 13.78 6.23
N ILE A 347 0.99 12.87 5.32
CA ILE A 347 0.09 11.87 4.78
C ILE A 347 -0.21 10.84 5.86
N ALA A 348 -1.48 10.70 6.22
CA ALA A 348 -1.91 9.61 7.08
C ALA A 348 -1.79 8.28 6.35
N THR A 349 -1.20 7.29 7.01
CA THR A 349 -0.91 5.96 6.44
C THR A 349 -1.34 4.87 7.41
N ALA A 350 -1.87 3.77 6.88
CA ALA A 350 -2.20 2.58 7.66
C ALA A 350 -1.45 1.35 7.13
N VAL A 351 -1.08 0.45 8.05
CA VAL A 351 -0.65 -0.92 7.76
C VAL A 351 -1.64 -1.86 8.40
N PHE A 352 -2.21 -2.75 7.61
CA PHE A 352 -3.31 -3.62 8.03
C PHE A 352 -2.80 -4.95 8.59
N THR A 353 -1.85 -4.86 9.53
CA THR A 353 -1.47 -5.94 10.44
C THR A 353 -2.59 -6.20 11.46
N GLN A 354 -2.41 -7.14 12.35
CA GLN A 354 -3.37 -7.43 13.45
C GLN A 354 -2.59 -7.48 14.78
N PRO A 355 -2.64 -6.38 15.56
CA PRO A 355 -3.41 -5.14 15.38
C PRO A 355 -2.90 -4.25 14.23
N GLU A 356 -3.79 -3.35 13.74
CA GLU A 356 -3.47 -2.39 12.68
C GLU A 356 -2.49 -1.33 13.15
N VAL A 357 -1.76 -0.74 12.20
CA VAL A 357 -0.93 0.45 12.43
C VAL A 357 -1.58 1.64 11.75
N GLY A 358 -1.67 2.77 12.45
CA GLY A 358 -1.96 4.08 11.89
C GLY A 358 -0.81 5.04 12.20
N THR A 359 -0.36 5.81 11.21
CA THR A 359 0.71 6.80 11.39
C THR A 359 0.45 8.06 10.58
N VAL A 360 0.79 9.22 11.14
CA VAL A 360 0.76 10.51 10.45
C VAL A 360 1.87 11.42 10.98
N GLY A 361 2.52 12.16 10.08
CA GLY A 361 3.64 13.04 10.42
C GLY A 361 4.95 12.26 10.64
N LEU A 362 5.82 12.80 11.46
CA LEU A 362 7.21 12.35 11.62
C LEU A 362 7.34 11.24 12.67
N ALA A 363 8.18 10.27 12.40
CA ALA A 363 8.70 9.37 13.41
C ALA A 363 9.60 10.12 14.41
N GLU A 364 9.81 9.58 15.60
CA GLU A 364 10.61 10.25 16.64
C GLU A 364 12.03 10.62 16.17
N HIS A 365 12.71 9.71 15.48
CA HIS A 365 14.08 9.97 14.98
C HIS A 365 14.13 11.08 13.92
N GLU A 366 13.08 11.20 13.10
CA GLU A 366 12.94 12.28 12.10
C GLU A 366 12.64 13.60 12.78
N ALA A 367 11.70 13.62 13.73
CA ALA A 367 11.35 14.81 14.49
C ALA A 367 12.55 15.34 15.31
N ARG A 368 13.32 14.45 15.96
CA ARG A 368 14.57 14.84 16.65
C ARG A 368 15.61 15.41 15.70
N LYS A 369 15.76 14.81 14.52
CA LYS A 369 16.70 15.31 13.50
C LYS A 369 16.27 16.68 12.97
N GLN A 370 14.99 16.92 12.78
CA GLN A 370 14.46 18.15 12.16
C GLN A 370 14.36 19.31 13.16
N PHE A 371 13.92 19.03 14.42
CA PHE A 371 13.59 20.08 15.40
C PHE A 371 14.51 20.08 16.61
N GLY A 372 15.30 19.02 16.85
CA GLY A 372 16.11 18.85 18.05
C GLY A 372 15.25 18.55 19.28
N ALA A 373 14.67 19.60 19.88
CA ALA A 373 13.86 19.48 21.11
C ALA A 373 12.41 19.10 20.81
N ILE A 374 12.00 17.92 21.29
CA ILE A 374 10.63 17.38 21.17
C ILE A 374 10.17 16.80 22.51
N ASP A 375 8.87 16.77 22.70
CA ASP A 375 8.22 16.06 23.79
C ASP A 375 7.55 14.81 23.27
N ILE A 376 7.67 13.71 24.00
CA ILE A 376 7.06 12.43 23.66
C ILE A 376 6.00 12.07 24.70
N TYR A 377 4.82 11.73 24.21
CA TYR A 377 3.72 11.19 25.01
C TYR A 377 3.39 9.81 24.48
N LYS A 378 3.29 8.80 25.33
CA LYS A 378 2.90 7.46 24.91
C LYS A 378 2.18 6.69 26.01
N ALA A 379 1.27 5.84 25.58
CA ALA A 379 0.60 4.86 26.43
C ALA A 379 0.61 3.48 25.78
N LYS A 380 0.70 2.45 26.61
CA LYS A 380 0.53 1.05 26.24
C LYS A 380 -0.40 0.40 27.25
N PHE A 381 -1.58 -0.02 26.81
CA PHE A 381 -2.62 -0.54 27.72
C PHE A 381 -3.38 -1.70 27.09
N ARG A 382 -4.09 -2.44 27.91
CA ARG A 382 -4.97 -3.53 27.47
C ARG A 382 -6.35 -2.95 27.15
N PRO A 383 -6.84 -3.11 25.91
CA PRO A 383 -8.18 -2.59 25.58
C PRO A 383 -9.24 -3.37 26.34
N MET A 384 -10.36 -2.70 26.65
CA MET A 384 -11.45 -3.25 27.46
C MET A 384 -11.98 -4.57 26.92
N LYS A 385 -12.06 -4.70 25.58
CA LYS A 385 -12.47 -5.95 24.92
C LYS A 385 -11.59 -7.13 25.34
N ASN A 386 -10.28 -6.93 25.51
CA ASN A 386 -9.34 -7.99 25.85
C ASN A 386 -9.33 -8.37 27.34
N MET A 387 -10.06 -7.62 28.20
CA MET A 387 -10.20 -7.97 29.61
C MET A 387 -11.05 -9.23 29.80
N LEU A 388 -12.11 -9.42 29.00
CA LEU A 388 -12.97 -10.60 29.07
C LEU A 388 -12.45 -11.79 28.27
N ASN A 389 -11.86 -11.56 27.09
CA ASN A 389 -11.39 -12.66 26.23
C ASN A 389 -10.04 -13.23 26.66
N GLY A 390 -9.35 -12.58 27.61
CA GLY A 390 -8.08 -13.06 28.15
C GLY A 390 -6.84 -12.80 27.30
N LYS A 391 -6.96 -12.08 26.16
CA LYS A 391 -5.83 -11.80 25.27
C LYS A 391 -4.80 -10.86 25.90
N SER A 392 -3.53 -11.07 25.57
CA SER A 392 -2.39 -10.23 25.96
C SER A 392 -2.25 -9.00 25.10
N GLU A 393 -2.81 -9.00 23.89
CA GLU A 393 -2.73 -7.92 22.90
C GLU A 393 -3.02 -6.56 23.53
N ARG A 394 -2.13 -5.60 23.28
CA ARG A 394 -2.17 -4.24 23.83
C ARG A 394 -2.35 -3.23 22.72
N VAL A 395 -2.95 -2.12 23.08
CA VAL A 395 -2.95 -0.89 22.30
C VAL A 395 -1.70 -0.09 22.61
N PHE A 396 -1.07 0.48 21.60
CA PHE A 396 0.02 1.43 21.75
C PHE A 396 -0.35 2.73 21.03
N ILE A 397 -0.17 3.87 21.70
CA ILE A 397 -0.40 5.21 21.16
C ILE A 397 0.81 6.07 21.51
N LYS A 398 1.30 6.84 20.51
CA LYS A 398 2.41 7.77 20.66
C LYS A 398 2.08 9.09 19.96
N VAL A 399 2.33 10.19 20.66
CA VAL A 399 2.19 11.55 20.13
C VAL A 399 3.53 12.27 20.30
N ILE A 400 4.02 12.89 19.24
CA ILE A 400 5.28 13.62 19.16
C ILE A 400 4.97 15.10 18.98
N VAL A 401 5.53 15.92 19.87
CA VAL A 401 5.23 17.35 19.97
C VAL A 401 6.52 18.15 19.85
N ARG A 402 6.53 19.16 19.01
CA ARG A 402 7.63 20.13 18.93
C ARG A 402 7.60 21.05 20.14
N GLN A 403 8.72 21.19 20.86
CA GLN A 403 8.75 21.96 22.10
C GLN A 403 8.53 23.45 21.91
N GLU A 404 9.01 24.02 20.81
CA GLU A 404 8.98 25.46 20.54
C GLU A 404 7.58 26.07 20.57
N ASP A 405 6.60 25.41 19.93
CA ASP A 405 5.23 25.92 19.75
C ASP A 405 4.14 24.91 20.13
N GLN A 406 4.56 23.77 20.69
CA GLN A 406 3.69 22.68 21.13
C GLN A 406 2.83 22.08 20.01
N VAL A 407 3.21 22.24 18.75
CA VAL A 407 2.54 21.61 17.60
C VAL A 407 2.79 20.09 17.58
N VAL A 408 1.72 19.33 17.39
CA VAL A 408 1.81 17.88 17.16
C VAL A 408 2.39 17.63 15.77
N VAL A 409 3.59 17.05 15.73
CA VAL A 409 4.34 16.81 14.48
C VAL A 409 4.34 15.35 14.05
N GLY A 410 3.93 14.43 14.92
CA GLY A 410 3.77 13.03 14.63
C GLY A 410 2.79 12.35 15.58
N ALA A 411 2.04 11.37 15.06
CA ALA A 411 1.17 10.51 15.85
C ALA A 411 1.15 9.09 15.28
N HIS A 412 1.25 8.10 16.17
CA HIS A 412 1.36 6.70 15.81
C HIS A 412 0.47 5.85 16.73
N ILE A 413 -0.26 4.92 16.13
CA ILE A 413 -1.22 4.05 16.81
C ILE A 413 -0.98 2.62 16.35
N VAL A 414 -0.87 1.67 17.29
CA VAL A 414 -0.95 0.25 17.02
C VAL A 414 -2.14 -0.29 17.81
N SER A 415 -3.23 -0.58 17.11
CA SER A 415 -4.53 -0.88 17.72
C SER A 415 -5.47 -1.54 16.71
N PRO A 416 -6.49 -2.30 17.15
CA PRO A 416 -7.67 -2.49 16.31
C PRO A 416 -8.22 -1.13 15.83
N ASP A 417 -8.65 -1.08 14.56
CA ASP A 417 -9.22 0.11 13.91
C ASP A 417 -8.26 1.33 13.84
N ALA A 418 -6.94 1.11 13.95
CA ALA A 418 -5.96 2.19 13.87
C ALA A 418 -6.02 2.94 12.53
N GLY A 419 -6.38 2.27 11.44
CA GLY A 419 -6.59 2.87 10.13
C GLY A 419 -7.69 3.94 10.14
N GLU A 420 -8.82 3.66 10.81
CA GLU A 420 -9.94 4.60 10.94
C GLU A 420 -9.59 5.77 11.86
N MET A 421 -8.94 5.49 12.99
CA MET A 421 -8.52 6.52 13.93
C MET A 421 -7.51 7.49 13.33
N ILE A 422 -6.50 6.98 12.61
CA ILE A 422 -5.45 7.83 12.04
C ILE A 422 -5.96 8.71 10.90
N GLN A 423 -6.98 8.26 10.15
CA GLN A 423 -7.62 9.09 9.14
C GLN A 423 -8.22 10.37 9.75
N MET A 424 -8.90 10.24 10.88
CA MET A 424 -9.51 11.38 11.58
C MET A 424 -8.45 12.25 12.26
N LEU A 425 -7.47 11.63 12.92
CA LEU A 425 -6.38 12.33 13.60
C LEU A 425 -5.49 13.09 12.59
N GLY A 426 -5.33 12.55 11.39
CA GLY A 426 -4.58 13.18 10.30
C GLY A 426 -5.06 14.59 9.95
N ILE A 427 -6.35 14.88 10.12
CA ILE A 427 -6.93 16.22 9.91
C ILE A 427 -6.34 17.21 10.90
N ALA A 428 -6.35 16.89 12.20
CA ALA A 428 -5.82 17.75 13.24
C ALA A 428 -4.30 17.98 13.09
N VAL A 429 -3.54 16.91 12.80
CA VAL A 429 -2.09 17.00 12.57
C VAL A 429 -1.77 17.81 11.31
N LYS A 430 -2.54 17.66 10.22
CA LYS A 430 -2.37 18.46 8.99
C LYS A 430 -2.65 19.93 9.24
N MET A 431 -3.63 20.26 10.08
CA MET A 431 -3.97 21.64 10.50
C MET A 431 -2.93 22.25 11.44
N GLY A 432 -1.96 21.47 11.93
CA GLY A 432 -0.96 21.95 12.90
C GLY A 432 -1.50 22.15 14.31
N ALA A 433 -2.45 21.31 14.74
CA ALA A 433 -3.03 21.37 16.07
C ALA A 433 -1.94 21.19 17.15
N THR A 434 -2.08 21.96 18.25
CA THR A 434 -1.17 21.92 19.39
C THR A 434 -1.56 20.84 20.40
N LYS A 435 -0.60 20.44 21.23
CA LYS A 435 -0.86 19.50 22.35
C LYS A 435 -1.93 20.02 23.29
N GLN A 436 -1.96 21.31 23.56
CA GLN A 436 -3.01 21.94 24.39
C GLN A 436 -4.40 21.75 23.80
N GLN A 437 -4.56 21.88 22.46
CA GLN A 437 -5.84 21.65 21.79
C GLN A 437 -6.29 20.19 21.89
N PHE A 438 -5.35 19.24 21.85
CA PHE A 438 -5.65 17.83 22.15
C PHE A 438 -6.12 17.67 23.59
N ASP A 439 -5.43 18.30 24.56
CA ASP A 439 -5.74 18.20 25.98
C ASP A 439 -7.07 18.87 26.38
N ASP A 440 -7.49 19.88 25.65
CA ASP A 440 -8.74 20.60 25.87
C ASP A 440 -9.95 19.90 25.21
N THR A 441 -9.67 18.91 24.32
CA THR A 441 -10.73 18.16 23.66
C THR A 441 -11.34 17.15 24.63
N CYS A 442 -12.67 17.18 24.76
CA CYS A 442 -13.40 16.24 25.61
C CYS A 442 -13.32 14.81 25.01
N ALA A 443 -12.94 13.85 25.85
CA ALA A 443 -12.86 12.46 25.48
C ALA A 443 -14.22 11.82 25.19
N VAL A 444 -14.27 10.87 24.28
CA VAL A 444 -15.44 10.01 24.06
C VAL A 444 -15.26 8.71 24.85
N HIS A 445 -15.93 8.58 25.97
CA HIS A 445 -15.81 7.43 26.86
C HIS A 445 -16.96 6.42 26.70
N PRO A 446 -16.70 5.08 26.70
CA PRO A 446 -15.37 4.44 26.73
C PRO A 446 -14.89 4.07 25.31
N THR A 447 -13.76 4.58 24.89
CA THR A 447 -13.15 4.25 23.59
C THR A 447 -11.63 4.08 23.72
N ILE A 448 -10.99 3.42 22.75
CA ILE A 448 -9.52 3.39 22.65
C ILE A 448 -8.99 4.78 22.27
N ALA A 449 -9.70 5.48 21.40
CA ALA A 449 -9.27 6.77 20.86
C ALA A 449 -9.21 7.89 21.92
N GLU A 450 -9.93 7.77 23.07
CA GLU A 450 -9.87 8.79 24.13
C GLU A 450 -8.46 8.97 24.71
N GLU A 451 -7.62 7.94 24.64
CA GLU A 451 -6.24 8.04 25.12
C GLU A 451 -5.43 9.13 24.39
N ILE A 452 -5.77 9.44 23.13
CA ILE A 452 -5.09 10.50 22.37
C ILE A 452 -5.21 11.86 23.05
N VAL A 453 -6.34 12.15 23.71
CA VAL A 453 -6.62 13.41 24.39
C VAL A 453 -6.40 13.35 25.90
N THR A 454 -6.11 12.15 26.44
CA THR A 454 -5.83 11.94 27.87
C THR A 454 -4.33 11.75 28.21
N LEU A 455 -3.46 11.68 27.21
CA LEU A 455 -2.01 11.61 27.37
C LEU A 455 -1.41 12.89 27.97
N LYS A 456 -1.36 12.99 29.31
CA LYS A 456 -0.87 14.18 30.03
C LYS A 456 0.60 14.13 30.44
N THR A 457 1.17 12.93 30.57
CA THR A 457 2.53 12.76 31.12
C THR A 457 3.54 12.57 29.99
N LYS A 458 4.55 13.42 29.96
CA LYS A 458 5.70 13.27 29.06
C LYS A 458 6.52 12.04 29.47
N VAL A 459 7.04 11.34 28.47
CA VAL A 459 8.07 10.32 28.72
C VAL A 459 9.34 11.02 29.19
N ALA A 460 9.95 10.51 30.25
CA ALA A 460 11.25 11.00 30.68
C ALA A 460 12.29 10.75 29.56
N THR A 461 13.02 11.81 29.20
CA THR A 461 14.09 11.79 28.20
C THR A 461 15.38 11.20 28.78
#